data_8560317f92aff691902d33ef851cf72d
#
_entry.id   8560317f92aff691902d33ef851cf72d
#
_cell.length_a   1.000
_cell.length_b   1.000
_cell.length_c   1.000
_cell.angle_alpha   90.00
_cell.angle_beta   90.00
_cell.angle_gamma   90.00
#
_symmetry.space_group_name_H-M   'P 1'
#
loop_
_entity.id
_entity.type
_entity.pdbx_description
1 polymer ?
#
loop_
_entity_poly.entity_id
_entity_poly.type
_entity_poly.pdbx_seq_one_letter_code
_entity_poly.pdbx_strand_id
1 'polypeptide(L)'
;CLYSVPTQMLVHIMSMEQMMFNMYDYPELFQEMMGQIADDTLAYYRMLEEKKLILPTTAFENVGQGTFAFTRDLPGEEVLRERPFTTKDVWGFMDSQETVGISPQMYEEFIFPCYQKISSQYGLLSYGCCEPVHPIWERCISKLENLRKVSISPWCDEAYMGEQLRGSQVIYHRKPSPNYLGVDRILDEDALREHIRTTLRAAKGCRVEFTQRDVYTIHNDLDKARRYVEIIREEIANEWQP
;
A
#
# COMPACT_ATOMS: atom_id res chain seq x y z
N CYS A 1 -7.10 -11.06 -1.44
CA CYS A 1 -6.29 -10.38 -2.46
C CYS A 1 -5.00 -11.15 -2.71
N LEU A 2 -4.37 -10.93 -3.85
CA LEU A 2 -3.05 -11.48 -4.15
C LEU A 2 -1.97 -10.61 -3.49
N TYR A 3 -1.12 -11.23 -2.70
CA TYR A 3 -0.12 -10.54 -1.90
C TYR A 3 1.28 -10.88 -2.40
N SER A 4 2.04 -9.87 -2.83
CA SER A 4 3.42 -10.05 -3.29
C SER A 4 4.33 -8.95 -2.74
N VAL A 5 5.34 -9.36 -2.01
CA VAL A 5 6.32 -8.48 -1.34
C VAL A 5 7.75 -8.96 -1.61
N PRO A 6 8.25 -8.82 -2.85
CA PRO A 6 9.52 -9.38 -3.28
C PRO A 6 10.71 -8.98 -2.39
N THR A 7 10.78 -7.71 -1.97
CA THR A 7 11.89 -7.23 -1.13
C THR A 7 11.88 -7.86 0.26
N GLN A 8 10.70 -8.08 0.85
CA GLN A 8 10.57 -8.79 2.12
C GLN A 8 11.03 -10.25 1.99
N MET A 9 10.69 -10.91 0.89
CA MET A 9 11.18 -12.27 0.61
C MET A 9 12.70 -12.31 0.59
N LEU A 10 13.35 -11.34 -0.07
CA LEU A 10 14.81 -11.24 -0.10
C LEU A 10 15.41 -11.05 1.29
N VAL A 11 14.86 -10.16 2.08
CA VAL A 11 15.37 -9.88 3.44
C VAL A 11 15.26 -11.12 4.35
N HIS A 12 14.28 -11.97 4.13
CA HIS A 12 14.20 -13.26 4.84
C HIS A 12 15.27 -14.27 4.40
N ILE A 13 15.83 -14.11 3.18
CA ILE A 13 16.86 -15.01 2.66
C ILE A 13 18.27 -14.52 3.00
N MET A 14 18.52 -13.19 2.89
CA MET A 14 19.88 -12.65 2.92
C MET A 14 20.13 -11.48 3.88
N SER A 15 19.22 -11.05 4.70
CA SER A 15 19.27 -9.80 5.47
C SER A 15 19.17 -8.51 4.62
N MET A 16 18.73 -7.43 5.27
CA MET A 16 18.60 -6.11 4.60
C MET A 16 19.97 -5.52 4.22
N GLU A 17 20.96 -5.66 5.09
CA GLU A 17 22.32 -5.20 4.84
C GLU A 17 22.93 -5.88 3.61
N GLN A 18 22.83 -7.21 3.55
CA GLN A 18 23.35 -7.98 2.43
C GLN A 18 22.59 -7.65 1.12
N MET A 19 21.28 -7.44 1.18
CA MET A 19 20.50 -7.01 0.04
C MET A 19 21.03 -5.70 -0.54
N MET A 20 21.31 -4.71 0.32
CA MET A 20 21.86 -3.42 -0.10
C MET A 20 23.26 -3.54 -0.69
N PHE A 21 24.16 -4.29 -0.07
CA PHE A 21 25.52 -4.50 -0.60
C PHE A 21 25.52 -5.24 -1.93
N ASN A 22 24.67 -6.24 -2.10
CA ASN A 22 24.61 -7.01 -3.34
C ASN A 22 24.21 -6.18 -4.57
N MET A 23 23.49 -5.09 -4.39
CA MET A 23 23.18 -4.16 -5.51
C MET A 23 24.44 -3.46 -6.03
N TYR A 24 25.49 -3.30 -5.20
CA TYR A 24 26.78 -2.72 -5.60
C TYR A 24 27.80 -3.79 -6.01
N ASP A 25 27.89 -4.85 -5.25
CA ASP A 25 28.94 -5.87 -5.42
C ASP A 25 28.61 -6.83 -6.55
N TYR A 26 27.32 -7.11 -6.81
CA TYR A 26 26.85 -8.10 -7.77
C TYR A 26 25.59 -7.61 -8.53
N PRO A 27 25.63 -6.45 -9.21
CA PRO A 27 24.44 -5.80 -9.78
C PRO A 27 23.68 -6.68 -10.79
N GLU A 28 24.40 -7.35 -11.71
CA GLU A 28 23.75 -8.19 -12.72
C GLU A 28 23.08 -9.42 -12.10
N LEU A 29 23.77 -10.04 -11.12
CA LEU A 29 23.20 -11.20 -10.41
C LEU A 29 22.01 -10.81 -9.55
N PHE A 30 22.03 -9.60 -8.96
CA PHE A 30 20.89 -9.08 -8.21
C PHE A 30 19.67 -8.85 -9.11
N GLN A 31 19.88 -8.27 -10.30
CA GLN A 31 18.81 -8.08 -11.28
C GLN A 31 18.26 -9.42 -11.79
N GLU A 32 19.12 -10.41 -12.06
CA GLU A 32 18.71 -11.76 -12.45
C GLU A 32 17.84 -12.40 -11.36
N MET A 33 18.27 -12.31 -10.09
CA MET A 33 17.51 -12.82 -8.94
C MET A 33 16.14 -12.15 -8.82
N MET A 34 16.06 -10.82 -8.94
CA MET A 34 14.78 -10.10 -8.94
C MET A 34 13.88 -10.52 -10.11
N GLY A 35 14.48 -10.74 -11.28
CA GLY A 35 13.78 -11.29 -12.43
C GLY A 35 13.19 -12.67 -12.16
N GLN A 36 13.96 -13.56 -11.54
CA GLN A 36 13.51 -14.90 -11.17
C GLN A 36 12.38 -14.86 -10.15
N ILE A 37 12.45 -14.00 -9.14
CA ILE A 37 11.36 -13.82 -8.16
C ILE A 37 10.06 -13.39 -8.86
N ALA A 38 10.17 -12.49 -9.84
CA ALA A 38 9.00 -12.10 -10.60
C ALA A 38 8.43 -13.28 -11.41
N ASP A 39 9.29 -14.04 -12.09
CA ASP A 39 8.87 -15.21 -12.90
C ASP A 39 8.23 -16.31 -12.06
N ASP A 40 8.78 -16.59 -10.87
CA ASP A 40 8.22 -17.57 -9.93
C ASP A 40 6.87 -17.10 -9.38
N THR A 41 6.74 -15.80 -9.08
CA THR A 41 5.46 -15.22 -8.66
C THR A 41 4.40 -15.38 -9.75
N LEU A 42 4.75 -15.08 -11.00
CA LEU A 42 3.85 -15.26 -12.15
C LEU A 42 3.50 -16.73 -12.39
N ALA A 43 4.46 -17.64 -12.21
CA ALA A 43 4.21 -19.07 -12.31
C ALA A 43 3.24 -19.55 -11.22
N TYR A 44 3.39 -19.06 -9.99
CA TYR A 44 2.47 -19.33 -8.89
C TYR A 44 1.05 -18.80 -9.19
N TYR A 45 0.92 -17.60 -9.75
CA TYR A 45 -0.38 -17.05 -10.13
C TYR A 45 -1.07 -17.88 -11.24
N ARG A 46 -0.33 -18.30 -12.26
CA ARG A 46 -0.85 -19.21 -13.30
C ARG A 46 -1.38 -20.51 -12.68
N MET A 47 -0.64 -21.09 -11.73
CA MET A 47 -1.08 -22.28 -11.01
C MET A 47 -2.38 -22.04 -10.22
N LEU A 48 -2.54 -20.88 -9.58
CA LEU A 48 -3.79 -20.52 -8.89
C LEU A 48 -4.98 -20.41 -9.86
N GLU A 49 -4.77 -19.82 -11.04
CA GLU A 49 -5.79 -19.73 -12.09
C GLU A 49 -6.18 -21.11 -12.63
N GLU A 50 -5.20 -21.93 -13.00
CA GLU A 50 -5.41 -23.31 -13.50
C GLU A 50 -6.20 -24.16 -12.50
N LYS A 51 -5.90 -24.01 -11.22
CA LYS A 51 -6.58 -24.72 -10.12
C LYS A 51 -7.88 -24.04 -9.67
N LYS A 52 -8.25 -22.89 -10.26
CA LYS A 52 -9.46 -22.10 -9.90
C LYS A 52 -9.50 -21.72 -8.42
N LEU A 53 -8.37 -21.30 -7.87
CA LEU A 53 -8.21 -20.95 -6.45
C LEU A 53 -8.31 -19.44 -6.19
N ILE A 54 -8.51 -18.61 -7.22
CA ILE A 54 -8.69 -17.17 -7.07
C ILE A 54 -10.14 -16.88 -6.71
N LEU A 55 -10.32 -16.10 -5.64
CA LEU A 55 -11.63 -15.70 -5.12
C LEU A 55 -11.85 -14.18 -5.30
N PRO A 56 -13.12 -13.73 -5.41
CA PRO A 56 -13.47 -12.31 -5.49
C PRO A 56 -12.88 -11.50 -4.35
N THR A 57 -12.49 -10.26 -4.64
CA THR A 57 -11.97 -9.30 -3.66
C THR A 57 -12.60 -7.92 -3.89
N THR A 58 -13.91 -7.80 -3.74
CA THR A 58 -14.66 -6.58 -4.09
C THR A 58 -15.51 -6.01 -2.96
N ALA A 59 -15.53 -6.65 -1.79
CA ALA A 59 -16.38 -6.26 -0.67
C ALA A 59 -15.56 -6.03 0.62
N PHE A 60 -15.82 -6.78 1.66
CA PHE A 60 -15.20 -6.62 2.98
C PHE A 60 -13.80 -7.27 3.10
N GLU A 61 -13.27 -7.80 2.03
CA GLU A 61 -11.95 -8.40 2.04
C GLU A 61 -10.87 -7.34 2.29
N ASN A 62 -9.86 -7.74 3.04
CA ASN A 62 -8.67 -6.96 3.27
C ASN A 62 -7.76 -7.06 2.02
N VAL A 63 -7.37 -5.92 1.48
CA VAL A 63 -6.44 -5.84 0.33
C VAL A 63 -5.03 -5.43 0.76
N GLY A 64 -4.67 -5.74 1.97
CA GLY A 64 -3.38 -5.45 2.57
C GLY A 64 -3.42 -4.23 3.49
N GLN A 65 -2.59 -4.27 4.52
CA GLN A 65 -2.31 -3.18 5.45
C GLN A 65 -3.53 -2.45 6.06
N GLY A 66 -4.63 -3.18 6.31
CA GLY A 66 -5.82 -2.67 6.96
C GLY A 66 -6.81 -1.93 6.05
N THR A 67 -6.53 -1.82 4.75
CA THR A 67 -7.49 -1.26 3.78
C THR A 67 -8.44 -2.34 3.25
N PHE A 68 -9.61 -1.94 2.80
CA PHE A 68 -10.64 -2.83 2.29
C PHE A 68 -10.84 -2.70 0.77
N ALA A 69 -11.36 -3.77 0.18
CA ALA A 69 -11.49 -3.93 -1.26
C ALA A 69 -12.59 -3.07 -1.91
N PHE A 70 -13.62 -2.66 -1.19
CA PHE A 70 -14.82 -1.98 -1.70
C PHE A 70 -14.66 -1.33 -3.07
N THR A 71 -15.08 -2.04 -4.13
CA THR A 71 -15.04 -1.52 -5.49
C THR A 71 -16.14 -2.13 -6.34
N ARG A 72 -16.55 -1.38 -7.38
CA ARG A 72 -17.42 -1.87 -8.45
C ARG A 72 -16.69 -2.03 -9.78
N ASP A 73 -15.39 -1.77 -9.77
CA ASP A 73 -14.56 -1.80 -10.98
C ASP A 73 -13.97 -3.19 -11.26
N LEU A 74 -14.16 -4.12 -10.32
CA LEU A 74 -13.80 -5.53 -10.46
C LEU A 74 -15.04 -6.43 -10.35
N PRO A 75 -15.02 -7.62 -10.96
CA PRO A 75 -16.12 -8.57 -10.89
C PRO A 75 -16.45 -9.00 -9.45
N GLY A 76 -17.73 -9.15 -9.16
CA GLY A 76 -18.22 -9.72 -7.91
C GLY A 76 -18.42 -11.25 -7.99
N GLU A 77 -18.94 -11.84 -6.91
CA GLU A 77 -19.14 -13.30 -6.79
C GLU A 77 -20.05 -13.88 -7.88
N GLU A 78 -20.94 -13.09 -8.45
CA GLU A 78 -21.88 -13.52 -9.49
C GLU A 78 -21.16 -14.12 -10.71
N VAL A 79 -19.97 -13.60 -11.03
CA VAL A 79 -19.17 -14.05 -12.18
C VAL A 79 -18.66 -15.49 -12.01
N LEU A 80 -18.52 -16.00 -10.78
CA LEU A 80 -18.12 -17.39 -10.52
C LEU A 80 -19.08 -18.41 -11.11
N ARG A 81 -20.34 -18.03 -11.38
CA ARG A 81 -21.34 -18.88 -12.05
C ARG A 81 -21.06 -19.06 -13.54
N GLU A 82 -20.31 -18.14 -14.13
CA GLU A 82 -20.03 -18.09 -15.57
C GLU A 82 -18.63 -18.58 -15.90
N ARG A 83 -17.65 -18.15 -15.10
CA ARG A 83 -16.23 -18.50 -15.30
C ARG A 83 -15.43 -18.43 -13.99
N PRO A 84 -14.27 -19.10 -13.91
CA PRO A 84 -13.34 -18.89 -12.81
C PRO A 84 -12.75 -17.47 -12.85
N PHE A 85 -12.30 -16.98 -11.69
CA PHE A 85 -11.55 -15.74 -11.57
C PHE A 85 -10.13 -15.90 -12.06
N THR A 86 -9.60 -14.83 -12.61
CA THR A 86 -8.20 -14.66 -12.97
C THR A 86 -7.55 -13.59 -12.08
N THR A 87 -6.24 -13.46 -12.14
CA THR A 87 -5.51 -12.40 -11.41
C THR A 87 -6.00 -11.01 -11.79
N LYS A 88 -6.46 -10.82 -13.04
CA LYS A 88 -7.03 -9.56 -13.55
C LYS A 88 -8.39 -9.20 -12.95
N ASP A 89 -9.04 -10.12 -12.27
CA ASP A 89 -10.34 -9.88 -11.65
C ASP A 89 -10.25 -9.49 -10.18
N VAL A 90 -9.03 -9.40 -9.62
CA VAL A 90 -8.84 -9.21 -8.17
C VAL A 90 -7.83 -8.12 -7.85
N TRP A 91 -7.87 -7.67 -6.59
CA TRP A 91 -6.86 -6.79 -6.04
C TRP A 91 -5.53 -7.52 -5.83
N GLY A 92 -4.44 -6.84 -6.18
CA GLY A 92 -3.10 -7.14 -5.70
C GLY A 92 -2.66 -6.16 -4.61
N PHE A 93 -1.77 -6.62 -3.75
CA PHE A 93 -1.06 -5.79 -2.79
C PHE A 93 0.44 -5.97 -2.94
N MET A 94 1.17 -4.85 -2.93
CA MET A 94 2.63 -4.82 -2.94
C MET A 94 3.14 -3.72 -2.01
N ASP A 95 4.28 -3.93 -1.39
CA ASP A 95 5.08 -2.92 -0.69
C ASP A 95 6.57 -3.20 -0.86
N SER A 96 7.41 -2.24 -0.45
CA SER A 96 8.87 -2.35 -0.52
C SER A 96 9.56 -1.65 0.65
N GLN A 97 8.99 -1.76 1.84
CA GLN A 97 9.48 -1.06 3.04
C GLN A 97 10.94 -1.35 3.39
N GLU A 98 11.49 -2.47 2.94
CA GLU A 98 12.88 -2.86 3.13
C GLU A 98 13.86 -2.02 2.28
N THR A 99 13.34 -1.24 1.34
CA THR A 99 14.14 -0.39 0.44
C THR A 99 14.31 1.05 0.91
N VAL A 100 13.88 1.37 2.14
CA VAL A 100 14.01 2.71 2.74
C VAL A 100 15.46 3.07 2.95
N GLY A 101 16.35 3.02 2.31
CA GLY A 101 17.77 3.37 2.47
C GLY A 101 18.52 3.45 1.15
N ILE A 102 17.86 3.02 0.08
CA ILE A 102 18.43 3.11 -1.26
C ILE A 102 17.92 4.36 -2.00
N SER A 103 18.72 4.84 -2.95
CA SER A 103 18.32 6.01 -3.74
C SER A 103 17.15 5.68 -4.69
N PRO A 104 16.38 6.69 -5.12
CA PRO A 104 15.35 6.49 -6.13
C PRO A 104 15.86 5.87 -7.44
N GLN A 105 17.12 6.16 -7.82
CA GLN A 105 17.76 5.59 -8.99
C GLN A 105 18.03 4.09 -8.82
N MET A 106 18.54 3.69 -7.64
CA MET A 106 18.75 2.27 -7.34
C MET A 106 17.42 1.52 -7.27
N TYR A 107 16.38 2.15 -6.72
CA TYR A 107 15.05 1.56 -6.74
C TYR A 107 14.54 1.33 -8.17
N GLU A 108 14.69 2.34 -9.04
CA GLU A 108 14.29 2.27 -10.45
C GLU A 108 15.04 1.15 -11.19
N GLU A 109 16.32 0.99 -10.91
CA GLU A 109 17.19 0.03 -11.60
C GLU A 109 17.00 -1.41 -11.10
N PHE A 110 16.99 -1.61 -9.79
CA PHE A 110 17.08 -2.94 -9.19
C PHE A 110 15.75 -3.53 -8.73
N ILE A 111 14.81 -2.70 -8.33
CA ILE A 111 13.57 -3.13 -7.67
C ILE A 111 12.36 -2.99 -8.60
N PHE A 112 12.22 -1.83 -9.21
CA PHE A 112 11.03 -1.46 -9.97
C PHE A 112 10.68 -2.43 -11.12
N PRO A 113 11.62 -2.98 -11.91
CA PRO A 113 11.29 -3.90 -13.00
C PRO A 113 10.54 -5.17 -12.52
N CYS A 114 10.94 -5.72 -11.38
CA CYS A 114 10.24 -6.85 -10.76
C CYS A 114 8.80 -6.45 -10.36
N TYR A 115 8.65 -5.33 -9.68
CA TYR A 115 7.36 -4.82 -9.22
C TYR A 115 6.42 -4.48 -10.38
N GLN A 116 6.93 -3.86 -11.43
CA GLN A 116 6.18 -3.56 -12.64
C GLN A 116 5.66 -4.84 -13.33
N LYS A 117 6.51 -5.85 -13.43
CA LYS A 117 6.16 -7.14 -14.04
C LYS A 117 5.05 -7.85 -13.25
N ILE A 118 5.14 -7.87 -11.92
CA ILE A 118 4.14 -8.51 -11.07
C ILE A 118 2.84 -7.69 -11.04
N SER A 119 2.92 -6.37 -10.88
CA SER A 119 1.73 -5.50 -10.79
C SER A 119 0.87 -5.55 -12.03
N SER A 120 1.48 -5.77 -13.20
CA SER A 120 0.76 -5.95 -14.47
C SER A 120 -0.23 -7.11 -14.47
N GLN A 121 -0.14 -8.03 -13.50
CA GLN A 121 -1.06 -9.17 -13.39
C GLN A 121 -2.37 -8.83 -12.69
N TYR A 122 -2.42 -7.80 -11.88
CA TYR A 122 -3.61 -7.49 -11.07
C TYR A 122 -4.68 -6.71 -11.83
N GLY A 123 -5.92 -6.86 -11.41
CA GLY A 123 -7.02 -6.00 -11.85
C GLY A 123 -6.89 -4.59 -11.28
N LEU A 124 -6.65 -4.49 -9.97
CA LEU A 124 -6.32 -3.26 -9.25
C LEU A 124 -5.17 -3.50 -8.28
N LEU A 125 -4.38 -2.46 -8.02
CA LEU A 125 -3.24 -2.51 -7.13
C LEU A 125 -3.41 -1.55 -5.94
N SER A 126 -3.16 -2.07 -4.73
CA SER A 126 -2.87 -1.29 -3.53
C SER A 126 -1.37 -1.36 -3.26
N TYR A 127 -0.68 -0.22 -3.24
CA TYR A 127 0.76 -0.17 -3.05
C TYR A 127 1.16 0.55 -1.77
N GLY A 128 2.14 -0.02 -1.08
CA GLY A 128 2.85 0.61 0.03
C GLY A 128 2.33 0.23 1.42
N CYS A 129 3.25 0.24 2.37
CA CYS A 129 3.01 -0.05 3.78
C CYS A 129 3.43 1.15 4.65
N CYS A 130 4.61 1.07 5.26
CA CYS A 130 5.14 2.10 6.15
C CYS A 130 6.23 2.96 5.50
N GLU A 131 6.73 2.57 4.34
CA GLU A 131 7.73 3.33 3.59
C GLU A 131 7.19 4.67 3.08
N PRO A 132 8.03 5.72 3.02
CA PRO A 132 7.70 6.94 2.32
C PRO A 132 7.76 6.70 0.80
N VAL A 133 6.64 6.85 0.10
CA VAL A 133 6.57 6.60 -1.35
C VAL A 133 6.94 7.82 -2.19
N HIS A 134 6.92 9.03 -1.62
CA HIS A 134 7.18 10.26 -2.37
C HIS A 134 8.55 10.32 -3.07
N PRO A 135 9.67 9.76 -2.53
CA PRO A 135 10.95 9.84 -3.22
C PRO A 135 11.00 9.03 -4.53
N ILE A 136 10.21 7.96 -4.60
CA ILE A 136 10.17 7.03 -5.74
C ILE A 136 8.90 7.18 -6.59
N TRP A 137 8.05 8.17 -6.29
CA TRP A 137 6.74 8.34 -6.93
C TRP A 137 6.86 8.55 -8.44
N GLU A 138 7.51 9.62 -8.86
CA GLU A 138 7.58 10.00 -10.29
C GLU A 138 8.31 8.96 -11.15
N ARG A 139 9.41 8.41 -10.60
CA ARG A 139 10.24 7.46 -11.33
C ARG A 139 9.60 6.08 -11.48
N CYS A 140 8.86 5.66 -10.48
CA CYS A 140 8.46 4.26 -10.34
C CYS A 140 6.96 4.11 -10.02
N ILE A 141 6.50 4.50 -8.84
CA ILE A 141 5.20 4.08 -8.33
C ILE A 141 4.04 4.60 -9.18
N SER A 142 4.12 5.84 -9.68
CA SER A 142 3.12 6.41 -10.58
C SER A 142 2.97 5.66 -11.92
N LYS A 143 3.95 4.82 -12.27
CA LYS A 143 3.99 4.04 -13.52
C LYS A 143 3.48 2.61 -13.34
N LEU A 144 3.15 2.20 -12.10
CA LEU A 144 2.58 0.86 -11.86
C LEU A 144 1.18 0.78 -12.46
N GLU A 145 0.97 -0.25 -13.28
CA GLU A 145 -0.32 -0.50 -13.89
C GLU A 145 -1.36 -0.81 -12.82
N ASN A 146 -2.59 -0.36 -13.07
CA ASN A 146 -3.74 -0.60 -12.20
C ASN A 146 -3.63 -0.07 -10.76
N LEU A 147 -2.69 0.86 -10.50
CA LEU A 147 -2.56 1.51 -9.21
C LEU A 147 -3.86 2.22 -8.84
N ARG A 148 -4.50 1.78 -7.76
CA ARG A 148 -5.75 2.35 -7.26
C ARG A 148 -5.65 2.90 -5.85
N LYS A 149 -4.74 2.39 -5.03
CA LYS A 149 -4.46 2.90 -3.68
C LYS A 149 -2.96 3.04 -3.49
N VAL A 150 -2.54 4.13 -2.87
CA VAL A 150 -1.14 4.31 -2.45
C VAL A 150 -1.09 4.72 -0.98
N SER A 151 -0.24 4.03 -0.23
CA SER A 151 -0.04 4.30 1.19
C SER A 151 0.69 5.61 1.41
N ILE A 152 0.08 6.51 2.18
CA ILE A 152 0.69 7.75 2.64
C ILE A 152 1.02 7.57 4.13
N SER A 153 2.20 7.07 4.39
CA SER A 153 2.71 6.79 5.73
C SER A 153 3.00 8.08 6.52
N PRO A 154 3.24 7.99 7.84
CA PRO A 154 3.62 9.16 8.64
C PRO A 154 4.89 9.88 8.16
N TRP A 155 5.72 9.20 7.38
CA TRP A 155 6.99 9.72 6.84
C TRP A 155 6.90 10.26 5.41
N CYS A 156 5.72 10.17 4.79
CA CYS A 156 5.49 10.74 3.47
C CYS A 156 5.40 12.28 3.54
N ASP A 157 5.85 12.94 2.49
CA ASP A 157 5.48 14.32 2.20
C ASP A 157 4.01 14.35 1.76
N GLU A 158 3.13 14.74 2.68
CA GLU A 158 1.68 14.75 2.48
C GLU A 158 1.26 15.77 1.42
N ALA A 159 1.88 16.96 1.41
CA ALA A 159 1.53 18.03 0.47
C ALA A 159 1.91 17.62 -0.95
N TYR A 160 3.14 17.14 -1.15
CA TYR A 160 3.60 16.64 -2.44
C TYR A 160 2.69 15.53 -2.97
N MET A 161 2.38 14.51 -2.14
CA MET A 161 1.51 13.42 -2.58
C MET A 161 0.08 13.89 -2.86
N GLY A 162 -0.42 14.88 -2.12
CA GLY A 162 -1.72 15.50 -2.39
C GLY A 162 -1.77 16.18 -3.77
N GLU A 163 -0.70 16.89 -4.15
CA GLU A 163 -0.58 17.49 -5.48
C GLU A 163 -0.56 16.44 -6.58
N GLN A 164 0.21 15.35 -6.38
CA GLN A 164 0.32 14.26 -7.35
C GLN A 164 -0.98 13.48 -7.56
N LEU A 165 -1.80 13.35 -6.53
CA LEU A 165 -3.01 12.54 -6.56
C LEU A 165 -4.29 13.33 -6.83
N ARG A 166 -4.22 14.67 -6.85
CA ARG A 166 -5.37 15.54 -7.06
C ARG A 166 -6.11 15.23 -8.36
N GLY A 167 -7.41 14.99 -8.27
CA GLY A 167 -8.25 14.65 -9.42
C GLY A 167 -8.02 13.25 -10.00
N SER A 168 -7.08 12.47 -9.46
CA SER A 168 -6.81 11.12 -9.94
C SER A 168 -7.82 10.09 -9.40
N GLN A 169 -7.78 8.89 -9.98
CA GLN A 169 -8.53 7.74 -9.46
C GLN A 169 -7.82 7.03 -8.32
N VAL A 170 -6.54 7.36 -8.08
CA VAL A 170 -5.74 6.73 -7.02
C VAL A 170 -6.14 7.30 -5.66
N ILE A 171 -6.42 6.41 -4.73
CA ILE A 171 -6.83 6.76 -3.37
C ILE A 171 -5.60 7.15 -2.56
N TYR A 172 -5.64 8.34 -1.98
CA TYR A 172 -4.73 8.82 -0.96
C TYR A 172 -5.02 8.06 0.34
N HIS A 173 -4.36 6.90 0.52
CA HIS A 173 -4.58 6.02 1.65
C HIS A 173 -3.72 6.45 2.83
N ARG A 174 -4.25 7.36 3.66
CA ARG A 174 -3.54 7.94 4.79
C ARG A 174 -3.41 6.96 5.96
N LYS A 175 -2.20 6.85 6.48
CA LYS A 175 -1.87 6.17 7.73
C LYS A 175 -1.39 7.21 8.74
N PRO A 176 -2.23 7.65 9.68
CA PRO A 176 -1.84 8.61 10.72
C PRO A 176 -0.74 8.05 11.63
N SER A 177 -0.03 8.93 12.33
CA SER A 177 0.97 8.50 13.31
C SER A 177 0.36 7.57 14.36
N PRO A 178 0.99 6.42 14.66
CA PRO A 178 0.50 5.49 15.68
C PRO A 178 0.59 6.05 17.11
N ASN A 179 1.33 7.14 17.31
CA ASN A 179 1.59 7.71 18.64
C ASN A 179 0.30 8.10 19.35
N TYR A 180 -0.64 8.73 18.65
CA TYR A 180 -1.90 9.17 19.24
C TYR A 180 -2.72 8.04 19.86
N LEU A 181 -2.71 6.87 19.27
CA LEU A 181 -3.53 5.75 19.74
C LEU A 181 -2.72 4.70 20.50
N GLY A 182 -1.52 4.37 20.02
CA GLY A 182 -0.75 3.22 20.50
C GLY A 182 0.34 3.55 21.52
N VAL A 183 0.85 4.77 21.56
CA VAL A 183 1.96 5.16 22.46
C VAL A 183 1.44 6.00 23.62
N ASP A 184 0.72 7.07 23.35
CA ASP A 184 0.23 7.97 24.38
C ASP A 184 -0.87 7.30 25.22
N ARG A 185 -0.81 7.40 26.53
CA ARG A 185 -1.83 6.82 27.42
C ARG A 185 -3.15 7.58 27.33
N ILE A 186 -3.07 8.90 27.22
CA ILE A 186 -4.23 9.78 27.10
C ILE A 186 -4.23 10.32 25.68
N LEU A 187 -5.39 10.31 25.03
CA LEU A 187 -5.55 10.88 23.71
C LEU A 187 -5.43 12.41 23.77
N ASP A 188 -4.43 12.96 23.14
CA ASP A 188 -4.34 14.39 22.87
C ASP A 188 -5.25 14.74 21.68
N GLU A 189 -6.50 15.14 21.99
CA GLU A 189 -7.51 15.42 20.98
C GLU A 189 -7.13 16.61 20.10
N ASP A 190 -6.54 17.66 20.66
CA ASP A 190 -6.18 18.85 19.90
C ASP A 190 -5.06 18.57 18.92
N ALA A 191 -4.03 17.86 19.35
CA ALA A 191 -2.94 17.43 18.48
C ALA A 191 -3.42 16.47 17.38
N LEU A 192 -4.30 15.52 17.71
CA LEU A 192 -4.90 14.63 16.71
C LEU A 192 -5.73 15.41 15.69
N ARG A 193 -6.58 16.34 16.13
CA ARG A 193 -7.39 17.19 15.23
C ARG A 193 -6.52 17.96 14.25
N GLU A 194 -5.49 18.64 14.72
CA GLU A 194 -4.59 19.40 13.85
C GLU A 194 -3.82 18.49 12.88
N HIS A 195 -3.43 17.29 13.32
CA HIS A 195 -2.83 16.28 12.44
C HIS A 195 -3.78 15.87 11.31
N ILE A 196 -5.05 15.59 11.62
CA ILE A 196 -6.05 15.22 10.61
C ILE A 196 -6.37 16.40 9.68
N ARG A 197 -6.52 17.62 10.21
CA ARG A 197 -6.72 18.83 9.39
C ARG A 197 -5.57 19.08 8.41
N THR A 198 -4.34 18.85 8.86
CA THR A 198 -3.16 18.93 7.99
C THR A 198 -3.25 17.96 6.83
N THR A 199 -3.62 16.71 7.10
CA THR A 199 -3.87 15.71 6.06
C THR A 199 -5.01 16.14 5.12
N LEU A 200 -6.14 16.60 5.64
CA LEU A 200 -7.29 17.01 4.82
C LEU A 200 -6.96 18.20 3.90
N ARG A 201 -6.16 19.16 4.40
CA ARG A 201 -5.66 20.28 3.57
C ARG A 201 -4.74 19.79 2.46
N ALA A 202 -3.79 18.91 2.78
CA ALA A 202 -2.85 18.34 1.81
C ALA A 202 -3.58 17.52 0.73
N ALA A 203 -4.54 16.70 1.12
CA ALA A 203 -5.28 15.79 0.25
C ALA A 203 -6.49 16.44 -0.45
N LYS A 204 -6.64 17.76 -0.41
CA LYS A 204 -7.78 18.46 -1.05
C LYS A 204 -7.89 18.12 -2.52
N GLY A 205 -9.08 17.63 -2.94
CA GLY A 205 -9.35 17.18 -4.30
C GLY A 205 -8.84 15.77 -4.63
N CYS A 206 -8.35 15.04 -3.64
CA CYS A 206 -8.03 13.63 -3.76
C CYS A 206 -9.21 12.74 -3.31
N ARG A 207 -9.13 11.45 -3.56
CA ARG A 207 -9.96 10.44 -2.89
C ARG A 207 -9.21 9.98 -1.65
N VAL A 208 -9.79 10.10 -0.47
CA VAL A 208 -9.09 9.84 0.79
C VAL A 208 -9.69 8.64 1.51
N GLU A 209 -8.80 7.82 2.05
CA GLU A 209 -9.11 6.74 2.99
C GLU A 209 -8.16 6.84 4.19
N PHE A 210 -8.67 6.65 5.41
CA PHE A 210 -7.86 6.60 6.63
C PHE A 210 -7.81 5.19 7.17
N THR A 211 -6.60 4.73 7.49
CA THR A 211 -6.38 3.44 8.18
C THR A 211 -5.33 3.61 9.26
N GLN A 212 -5.66 3.25 10.49
CA GLN A 212 -4.66 3.24 11.57
C GLN A 212 -3.84 1.96 11.52
N ARG A 213 -2.51 2.11 11.56
CA ARG A 213 -1.53 1.02 11.58
C ARG A 213 -0.59 1.14 12.77
N ASP A 214 0.20 0.08 13.00
CA ASP A 214 1.30 0.02 13.97
C ASP A 214 0.87 0.31 15.41
N VAL A 215 -0.36 -0.05 15.75
CA VAL A 215 -0.91 0.04 17.10
C VAL A 215 -0.87 -1.34 17.75
N TYR A 216 0.06 -1.53 18.67
CA TYR A 216 0.25 -2.80 19.39
C TYR A 216 -0.55 -2.88 20.68
N THR A 217 -0.94 -1.74 21.22
CA THR A 217 -1.77 -1.65 22.43
C THR A 217 -2.59 -0.37 22.42
N ILE A 218 -3.78 -0.42 22.95
CA ILE A 218 -4.62 0.73 23.28
C ILE A 218 -4.72 0.93 24.80
N HIS A 219 -3.83 0.28 25.57
CA HIS A 219 -3.80 0.30 27.04
C HIS A 219 -5.10 -0.17 27.70
N ASN A 220 -5.83 -1.11 27.07
CA ASN A 220 -7.16 -1.59 27.45
C ASN A 220 -8.25 -0.51 27.49
N ASP A 221 -8.05 0.60 26.81
CA ASP A 221 -8.99 1.73 26.73
C ASP A 221 -9.71 1.72 25.37
N LEU A 222 -10.88 1.06 25.33
CA LEU A 222 -11.72 1.02 24.13
C LEU A 222 -12.39 2.37 23.85
N ASP A 223 -12.63 3.18 24.86
CA ASP A 223 -13.25 4.50 24.68
C ASP A 223 -12.27 5.46 23.99
N LYS A 224 -10.98 5.36 24.31
CA LYS A 224 -9.92 6.05 23.55
C LYS A 224 -9.95 5.70 22.07
N ALA A 225 -10.07 4.42 21.72
CA ALA A 225 -10.12 3.99 20.34
C ALA A 225 -11.40 4.48 19.62
N ARG A 226 -12.55 4.47 20.30
CA ARG A 226 -13.81 5.04 19.78
C ARG A 226 -13.66 6.54 19.56
N ARG A 227 -13.14 7.25 20.55
CA ARG A 227 -12.96 8.71 20.48
C ARG A 227 -12.01 9.10 19.35
N TYR A 228 -10.93 8.35 19.14
CA TYR A 228 -10.03 8.52 18.03
C TYR A 228 -10.76 8.48 16.67
N VAL A 229 -11.61 7.50 16.47
CA VAL A 229 -12.40 7.36 15.21
C VAL A 229 -13.43 8.49 15.09
N GLU A 230 -14.08 8.88 16.17
CA GLU A 230 -15.04 9.99 16.20
C GLU A 230 -14.37 11.30 15.77
N ILE A 231 -13.21 11.62 16.30
CA ILE A 231 -12.46 12.84 15.96
C ILE A 231 -12.14 12.86 14.46
N ILE A 232 -11.65 11.76 13.88
CA ILE A 232 -11.37 11.70 12.45
C ILE A 232 -12.65 11.97 11.63
N ARG A 233 -13.78 11.38 12.04
CA ARG A 233 -15.07 11.59 11.36
C ARG A 233 -15.57 13.02 11.52
N GLU A 234 -15.41 13.63 12.68
CA GLU A 234 -15.78 15.03 12.94
C GLU A 234 -14.96 15.97 12.03
N GLU A 235 -13.63 15.78 11.95
CA GLU A 235 -12.78 16.62 11.11
C GLU A 235 -13.09 16.43 9.62
N ILE A 236 -13.36 15.21 9.18
CA ILE A 236 -13.81 14.95 7.80
C ILE A 236 -15.14 15.69 7.51
N ALA A 237 -16.10 15.60 8.42
CA ALA A 237 -17.40 16.27 8.24
C ALA A 237 -17.30 17.80 8.19
N ASN A 238 -16.34 18.37 8.92
CA ASN A 238 -16.17 19.82 9.05
C ASN A 238 -15.30 20.42 7.93
N GLU A 239 -14.22 19.75 7.55
CA GLU A 239 -13.15 20.30 6.72
C GLU A 239 -13.12 19.71 5.30
N TRP A 240 -13.67 18.49 5.12
CA TRP A 240 -13.54 17.82 3.83
C TRP A 240 -14.49 18.39 2.77
N GLN A 241 -13.89 18.90 1.72
CA GLN A 241 -14.58 19.28 0.48
C GLN A 241 -14.01 18.41 -0.65
N PRO A 242 -14.82 17.51 -1.23
CA PRO A 242 -14.38 16.62 -2.29
C PRO A 242 -13.93 17.33 -3.57
#